data_29bc1e4db7c40d64f9a000d38191f025
#
_entry.id   29bc1e4db7c40d64f9a000d38191f025
#
_cell.length_a   1.000
_cell.length_b   1.000
_cell.length_c   1.000
_cell.angle_alpha   90.00
_cell.angle_beta   90.00
_cell.angle_gamma   90.00
#
_symmetry.space_group_name_H-M   'P 1'
#
loop_
_entity.id
_entity.type
_entity.pdbx_description
1 polymer ?
#
loop_
_entity_poly.entity_id
_entity_poly.type
_entity_poly.pdbx_seq_one_letter_code
_entity_poly.pdbx_strand_id
1 'polypeptide(L)'
;MSPDPEPGNRSSPQPSSRRRWATRGITGVALASFFSDTGHEITTSVLPSFITVTLRSTAGALGVIEGISDGLAGLATLIVGPLADDPHRRLRTASGGYLVTAAATGAIGLAATVWQAGLLRATAWLARGVRSPARDATLASLAAEDAYGRAFGLERAGDNLGAVLGPLLAAGFVSWLGIRPTLYLAAIPGVFSAFAITVAAREARRRRTVRTPQQRLTQQLERIRASGLLPALLPIAAFEIGNMATTLLILRATVLLRTEGYSVAEATSLAVLVYAAHNLVAAIVAFLAGHWLDRHGPRLPCTTGAGLYVVA
;
A
#
# COMPACT_ATOMS: atom_id res chain seq x y z
N MET A 1 -49.41 -53.24 9.52
CA MET A 1 -48.52 -52.91 10.63
C MET A 1 -47.18 -52.64 9.99
N SER A 2 -47.00 -51.36 9.54
CA SER A 2 -45.77 -50.87 8.92
C SER A 2 -44.83 -50.36 9.97
N PRO A 3 -43.51 -50.65 9.92
CA PRO A 3 -42.58 -50.15 10.93
C PRO A 3 -42.32 -48.66 10.71
N ASP A 4 -42.28 -47.90 11.82
CA ASP A 4 -41.92 -46.49 11.92
C ASP A 4 -40.52 -46.23 11.39
N PRO A 5 -40.27 -45.07 10.74
CA PRO A 5 -38.93 -44.68 10.31
C PRO A 5 -38.10 -44.27 11.52
N GLU A 6 -36.87 -44.82 11.62
CA GLU A 6 -35.87 -44.47 12.61
C GLU A 6 -35.56 -42.93 12.63
N PRO A 7 -35.34 -42.34 13.80
CA PRO A 7 -34.98 -40.94 13.91
C PRO A 7 -33.57 -40.70 13.34
N GLY A 8 -33.55 -39.96 12.22
CA GLY A 8 -32.31 -39.61 11.49
C GLY A 8 -31.24 -39.01 12.45
N ASN A 9 -30.09 -39.61 12.37
CA ASN A 9 -28.84 -39.19 12.96
C ASN A 9 -28.55 -37.73 12.61
N ARG A 10 -28.91 -36.80 13.50
CA ARG A 10 -28.49 -35.39 13.44
C ARG A 10 -26.99 -35.37 13.75
N SER A 11 -26.19 -35.42 12.69
CA SER A 11 -24.78 -35.11 12.80
C SER A 11 -24.63 -33.71 13.41
N SER A 12 -24.24 -33.67 14.70
CA SER A 12 -23.85 -32.44 15.38
C SER A 12 -22.83 -31.70 14.51
N PRO A 13 -22.96 -30.37 14.35
CA PRO A 13 -21.95 -29.58 13.63
C PRO A 13 -20.61 -29.79 14.33
N GLN A 14 -19.66 -30.43 13.67
CA GLN A 14 -18.29 -30.50 14.17
C GLN A 14 -17.81 -29.06 14.40
N PRO A 15 -17.21 -28.75 15.56
CA PRO A 15 -16.64 -27.43 15.80
C PRO A 15 -15.59 -27.20 14.71
N SER A 16 -15.85 -26.22 13.85
CA SER A 16 -14.91 -25.79 12.83
C SER A 16 -13.60 -25.48 13.53
N SER A 17 -12.59 -26.35 13.32
CA SER A 17 -11.22 -26.05 13.74
C SER A 17 -10.93 -24.62 13.30
N ARG A 18 -10.67 -23.69 14.23
CA ARG A 18 -10.34 -22.29 13.95
C ARG A 18 -9.16 -22.30 12.98
N ARG A 19 -9.43 -22.36 11.67
CA ARG A 19 -8.41 -22.22 10.65
C ARG A 19 -7.72 -20.90 10.91
N ARG A 20 -6.41 -20.95 11.13
CA ARG A 20 -5.59 -19.77 11.33
C ARG A 20 -5.83 -18.86 10.11
N TRP A 21 -6.50 -17.73 10.30
CA TRP A 21 -6.78 -16.77 9.23
C TRP A 21 -5.48 -16.18 8.65
N ALA A 22 -4.47 -15.96 9.51
CA ALA A 22 -3.14 -15.51 9.11
C ALA A 22 -2.35 -16.69 8.52
N THR A 23 -2.52 -16.93 7.23
CA THR A 23 -1.76 -17.94 6.49
C THR A 23 -0.42 -17.38 6.03
N ARG A 24 0.50 -18.25 5.63
CA ARG A 24 1.80 -17.84 5.07
C ARG A 24 1.64 -16.88 3.88
N GLY A 25 0.62 -17.08 3.04
CA GLY A 25 0.33 -16.19 1.92
C GLY A 25 -0.12 -14.82 2.37
N ILE A 26 -1.06 -14.71 3.32
CA ILE A 26 -1.53 -13.42 3.87
C ILE A 26 -0.38 -12.69 4.55
N THR A 27 0.40 -13.37 5.39
CA THR A 27 1.59 -12.77 6.01
C THR A 27 2.63 -12.35 4.96
N GLY A 28 2.78 -13.15 3.89
CA GLY A 28 3.67 -12.81 2.76
C GLY A 28 3.26 -11.54 2.04
N VAL A 29 1.94 -11.29 1.85
CA VAL A 29 1.44 -10.02 1.27
C VAL A 29 1.73 -8.86 2.23
N ALA A 30 1.45 -9.00 3.52
CA ALA A 30 1.71 -7.96 4.52
C ALA A 30 3.21 -7.62 4.61
N LEU A 31 4.10 -8.62 4.57
CA LEU A 31 5.54 -8.40 4.52
C LEU A 31 5.99 -7.74 3.21
N ALA A 32 5.34 -8.08 2.09
CA ALA A 32 5.63 -7.43 0.82
C ALA A 32 5.29 -5.93 0.86
N SER A 33 4.15 -5.55 1.47
CA SER A 33 3.79 -4.16 1.69
C SER A 33 4.76 -3.47 2.65
N PHE A 34 5.06 -4.08 3.79
CA PHE A 34 6.02 -3.56 4.76
C PHE A 34 7.39 -3.23 4.13
N PHE A 35 8.01 -4.20 3.46
CA PHE A 35 9.31 -3.99 2.84
C PHE A 35 9.26 -3.00 1.67
N SER A 36 8.19 -3.04 0.87
CA SER A 36 8.02 -2.10 -0.22
C SER A 36 7.92 -0.66 0.25
N ASP A 37 7.12 -0.43 1.29
CA ASP A 37 6.96 0.91 1.83
C ASP A 37 8.18 1.37 2.61
N THR A 38 8.89 0.48 3.30
CA THR A 38 10.20 0.80 3.86
C THR A 38 11.15 1.36 2.80
N GLY A 39 11.30 0.69 1.65
CA GLY A 39 12.17 1.16 0.56
C GLY A 39 11.66 2.45 -0.09
N HIS A 40 10.35 2.55 -0.27
CA HIS A 40 9.70 3.75 -0.80
C HIS A 40 9.92 4.97 0.10
N GLU A 41 9.71 4.83 1.39
CA GLU A 41 9.81 5.91 2.35
C GLU A 41 11.26 6.34 2.64
N ILE A 42 12.23 5.42 2.53
CA ILE A 42 13.65 5.82 2.49
C ILE A 42 13.86 6.82 1.35
N THR A 43 13.37 6.51 0.15
CA THR A 43 13.53 7.38 -1.02
C THR A 43 12.75 8.68 -0.88
N THR A 44 11.48 8.62 -0.46
CA THR A 44 10.61 9.78 -0.25
C THR A 44 11.24 10.78 0.73
N SER A 45 11.84 10.29 1.80
CA SER A 45 12.51 11.11 2.81
C SER A 45 13.77 11.82 2.28
N VAL A 46 14.49 11.19 1.35
CA VAL A 46 15.79 11.68 0.85
C VAL A 46 15.65 12.46 -0.45
N LEU A 47 14.61 12.19 -1.25
CA LEU A 47 14.42 12.75 -2.58
C LEU A 47 14.41 14.29 -2.61
N PRO A 48 13.75 15.01 -1.67
CA PRO A 48 13.80 16.47 -1.65
C PRO A 48 15.23 17.01 -1.57
N SER A 49 16.04 16.46 -0.67
CA SER A 49 17.45 16.85 -0.50
C SER A 49 18.29 16.43 -1.72
N PHE A 50 18.00 15.28 -2.31
CA PHE A 50 18.67 14.83 -3.52
C PHE A 50 18.42 15.79 -4.70
N ILE A 51 17.16 16.19 -4.92
CA ILE A 51 16.78 17.12 -6.00
C ILE A 51 17.37 18.52 -5.76
N THR A 52 17.23 19.06 -4.53
CA THR A 52 17.57 20.46 -4.27
C THR A 52 19.07 20.66 -3.98
N VAL A 53 19.68 19.80 -3.20
CA VAL A 53 21.09 19.94 -2.78
C VAL A 53 22.04 19.25 -3.74
N THR A 54 21.75 17.99 -4.09
CA THR A 54 22.68 17.18 -4.93
C THR A 54 22.56 17.54 -6.41
N LEU A 55 21.34 17.66 -6.93
CA LEU A 55 21.09 18.01 -8.34
C LEU A 55 20.92 19.51 -8.56
N ARG A 56 20.97 20.32 -7.50
CA ARG A 56 20.86 21.78 -7.52
C ARG A 56 19.64 22.30 -8.30
N SER A 57 18.51 21.66 -8.09
CA SER A 57 17.24 22.02 -8.73
C SER A 57 16.25 22.65 -7.74
N THR A 58 15.05 22.99 -8.21
CA THR A 58 14.04 23.71 -7.45
C THR A 58 13.06 22.74 -6.75
N ALA A 59 12.43 23.20 -5.66
CA ALA A 59 11.31 22.51 -5.03
C ALA A 59 10.12 22.35 -6.00
N GLY A 60 9.94 23.30 -6.94
CA GLY A 60 8.93 23.19 -7.98
C GLY A 60 9.15 22.00 -8.92
N ALA A 61 10.41 21.70 -9.25
CA ALA A 61 10.74 20.51 -10.04
C ALA A 61 10.36 19.21 -9.30
N LEU A 62 10.58 19.17 -7.99
CA LEU A 62 10.13 18.03 -7.15
C LEU A 62 8.60 17.90 -7.20
N GLY A 63 7.86 18.99 -7.05
CA GLY A 63 6.39 18.97 -7.12
C GLY A 63 5.86 18.44 -8.45
N VAL A 64 6.48 18.84 -9.57
CA VAL A 64 6.15 18.32 -10.91
C VAL A 64 6.44 16.83 -11.03
N ILE A 65 7.60 16.39 -10.53
CA ILE A 65 7.97 14.98 -10.55
C ILE A 65 6.97 14.13 -9.74
N GLU A 66 6.62 14.54 -8.52
CA GLU A 66 5.66 13.81 -7.69
C GLU A 66 4.27 13.81 -8.32
N GLY A 67 3.77 14.95 -8.79
CA GLY A 67 2.44 15.03 -9.40
C GLY A 67 2.30 14.17 -10.67
N ILE A 68 3.32 14.14 -11.54
CA ILE A 68 3.34 13.26 -12.71
C ILE A 68 3.40 11.79 -12.26
N SER A 69 4.22 11.47 -11.27
CA SER A 69 4.39 10.11 -10.77
C SER A 69 3.10 9.56 -10.17
N ASP A 70 2.41 10.33 -9.35
CA ASP A 70 1.12 9.98 -8.75
C ASP A 70 0.03 9.79 -9.82
N GLY A 71 -0.05 10.71 -10.78
CA GLY A 71 -0.98 10.60 -11.91
C GLY A 71 -0.76 9.32 -12.73
N LEU A 72 0.49 8.98 -13.02
CA LEU A 72 0.84 7.75 -13.75
C LEU A 72 0.49 6.49 -12.95
N ALA A 73 0.71 6.48 -11.63
CA ALA A 73 0.34 5.36 -10.78
C ALA A 73 -1.19 5.15 -10.75
N GLY A 74 -1.95 6.22 -10.62
CA GLY A 74 -3.42 6.18 -10.68
C GLY A 74 -3.94 5.64 -12.01
N LEU A 75 -3.45 6.14 -13.13
CA LEU A 75 -3.78 5.65 -14.46
C LEU A 75 -3.40 4.17 -14.65
N ALA A 76 -2.22 3.77 -14.21
CA ALA A 76 -1.78 2.37 -14.30
C ALA A 76 -2.70 1.44 -13.49
N THR A 77 -3.11 1.84 -12.29
CA THR A 77 -4.04 1.07 -11.45
C THR A 77 -5.37 0.84 -12.17
N LEU A 78 -5.92 1.87 -12.81
CA LEU A 78 -7.18 1.76 -13.56
C LEU A 78 -7.05 0.83 -14.77
N ILE A 79 -5.98 0.97 -15.56
CA ILE A 79 -5.78 0.21 -16.81
C ILE A 79 -5.46 -1.26 -16.51
N VAL A 80 -4.68 -1.52 -15.46
CA VAL A 80 -4.17 -2.87 -15.16
C VAL A 80 -5.11 -3.65 -14.24
N GLY A 81 -6.08 -3.00 -13.59
CA GLY A 81 -7.08 -3.67 -12.74
C GLY A 81 -7.65 -4.96 -13.36
N PRO A 82 -8.16 -4.94 -14.61
CA PRO A 82 -8.69 -6.14 -15.28
C PRO A 82 -7.67 -7.26 -15.51
N LEU A 83 -6.38 -6.95 -15.62
CA LEU A 83 -5.31 -7.95 -15.78
C LEU A 83 -5.00 -8.70 -14.47
N ALA A 84 -5.33 -8.10 -13.34
CA ALA A 84 -5.17 -8.71 -12.02
C ALA A 84 -6.18 -9.84 -11.75
N ASP A 85 -7.24 -9.95 -12.55
CA ASP A 85 -8.24 -11.01 -12.44
C ASP A 85 -7.71 -12.36 -12.93
N ASP A 86 -6.69 -12.37 -13.83
CA ASP A 86 -6.06 -13.60 -14.29
C ASP A 86 -5.01 -14.11 -13.31
N PRO A 87 -5.22 -15.27 -12.64
CA PRO A 87 -4.27 -15.82 -11.67
C PRO A 87 -2.88 -16.13 -12.24
N HIS A 88 -2.77 -16.41 -13.55
CA HIS A 88 -1.50 -16.70 -14.21
C HIS A 88 -0.67 -15.44 -14.44
N ARG A 89 -1.33 -14.34 -14.80
CA ARG A 89 -0.68 -13.05 -15.00
C ARG A 89 -0.38 -12.37 -13.67
N ARG A 90 -1.25 -12.53 -12.68
CA ARG A 90 -1.14 -11.92 -11.34
C ARG A 90 0.23 -12.11 -10.70
N LEU A 91 0.77 -13.34 -10.72
CA LEU A 91 2.10 -13.60 -10.17
C LEU A 91 3.19 -12.77 -10.86
N ARG A 92 3.18 -12.73 -12.20
CA ARG A 92 4.18 -11.97 -12.97
C ARG A 92 4.02 -10.47 -12.78
N THR A 93 2.77 -9.99 -12.81
CA THR A 93 2.45 -8.57 -12.62
C THR A 93 2.84 -8.11 -11.22
N ALA A 94 2.50 -8.87 -10.17
CA ALA A 94 2.86 -8.54 -8.81
C ALA A 94 4.40 -8.56 -8.62
N SER A 95 5.05 -9.71 -8.83
CA SER A 95 6.50 -9.84 -8.58
C SER A 95 7.33 -8.94 -9.48
N GLY A 96 6.99 -8.83 -10.77
CA GLY A 96 7.66 -7.94 -11.72
C GLY A 96 7.51 -6.47 -11.33
N GLY A 97 6.31 -6.05 -10.95
CA GLY A 97 6.06 -4.68 -10.47
C GLY A 97 6.89 -4.32 -9.24
N TYR A 98 6.98 -5.24 -8.26
CA TYR A 98 7.84 -5.03 -7.08
C TYR A 98 9.32 -4.92 -7.44
N LEU A 99 9.83 -5.76 -8.34
CA LEU A 99 11.23 -5.70 -8.79
C LEU A 99 11.54 -4.42 -9.56
N VAL A 100 10.64 -4.00 -10.48
CA VAL A 100 10.82 -2.75 -11.23
C VAL A 100 10.76 -1.56 -10.28
N THR A 101 9.82 -1.54 -9.32
CA THR A 101 9.78 -0.50 -8.29
C THR A 101 11.11 -0.43 -7.52
N ALA A 102 11.63 -1.57 -7.04
CA ALA A 102 12.88 -1.64 -6.29
C ALA A 102 14.08 -1.15 -7.12
N ALA A 103 14.20 -1.63 -8.37
CA ALA A 103 15.28 -1.26 -9.25
C ALA A 103 15.24 0.23 -9.62
N ALA A 104 14.07 0.75 -10.01
CA ALA A 104 13.90 2.15 -10.36
C ALA A 104 14.15 3.08 -9.15
N THR A 105 13.67 2.70 -7.96
CA THR A 105 13.87 3.44 -6.71
C THR A 105 15.35 3.53 -6.37
N GLY A 106 16.08 2.41 -6.38
CA GLY A 106 17.52 2.40 -6.13
C GLY A 106 18.33 3.14 -7.19
N ALA A 107 17.90 3.03 -8.46
CA ALA A 107 18.57 3.69 -9.58
C ALA A 107 18.46 5.22 -9.52
N ILE A 108 17.53 5.81 -8.77
CA ILE A 108 17.46 7.27 -8.56
C ILE A 108 18.80 7.81 -8.05
N GLY A 109 19.52 7.07 -7.21
CA GLY A 109 20.83 7.44 -6.73
C GLY A 109 21.90 7.61 -7.84
N LEU A 110 21.71 6.99 -9.01
CA LEU A 110 22.59 7.12 -10.19
C LEU A 110 22.33 8.39 -11.00
N ALA A 111 21.17 9.04 -10.80
CA ALA A 111 20.78 10.19 -11.61
C ALA A 111 21.78 11.34 -11.48
N ALA A 112 22.20 11.86 -12.63
CA ALA A 112 23.04 13.04 -12.75
C ALA A 112 22.22 14.31 -13.02
N THR A 113 20.96 14.16 -13.47
CA THR A 113 20.06 15.26 -13.80
C THR A 113 18.69 15.05 -13.17
N VAL A 114 17.97 16.14 -12.98
CA VAL A 114 16.58 16.13 -12.47
C VAL A 114 15.66 15.30 -13.36
N TRP A 115 15.83 15.33 -14.67
CA TRP A 115 15.04 14.56 -15.61
C TRP A 115 15.24 13.05 -15.46
N GLN A 116 16.48 12.61 -15.21
CA GLN A 116 16.76 11.21 -14.94
C GLN A 116 16.12 10.77 -13.62
N ALA A 117 16.24 11.58 -12.56
CA ALA A 117 15.60 11.30 -11.29
C ALA A 117 14.06 11.25 -11.45
N GLY A 118 13.48 12.20 -12.18
CA GLY A 118 12.04 12.24 -12.47
C GLY A 118 11.55 11.03 -13.26
N LEU A 119 12.28 10.62 -14.30
CA LEU A 119 11.94 9.44 -15.09
C LEU A 119 11.97 8.16 -14.26
N LEU A 120 13.00 8.00 -13.43
CA LEU A 120 13.12 6.85 -12.54
C LEU A 120 12.03 6.84 -11.46
N ARG A 121 11.70 8.02 -10.90
CA ARG A 121 10.59 8.16 -9.95
C ARG A 121 9.25 7.80 -10.61
N ALA A 122 8.96 8.35 -11.79
CA ALA A 122 7.77 8.03 -12.57
C ALA A 122 7.69 6.54 -12.92
N THR A 123 8.81 5.91 -13.27
CA THR A 123 8.89 4.46 -13.52
C THR A 123 8.57 3.64 -12.27
N ALA A 124 9.12 4.02 -11.11
CA ALA A 124 8.84 3.36 -9.84
C ALA A 124 7.35 3.44 -9.46
N TRP A 125 6.75 4.63 -9.63
CA TRP A 125 5.34 4.86 -9.36
C TRP A 125 4.40 4.14 -10.34
N LEU A 126 4.72 4.16 -11.63
CA LEU A 126 4.00 3.40 -12.66
C LEU A 126 3.99 1.90 -12.30
N ALA A 127 5.16 1.35 -11.94
CA ALA A 127 5.28 -0.04 -11.52
C ALA A 127 4.48 -0.32 -10.23
N ARG A 128 4.41 0.64 -9.29
CA ARG A 128 3.58 0.57 -8.09
C ARG A 128 2.09 0.50 -8.46
N GLY A 129 1.62 1.35 -9.38
CA GLY A 129 0.25 1.33 -9.91
C GLY A 129 -0.10 0.01 -10.59
N VAL A 130 0.82 -0.55 -11.36
CA VAL A 130 0.65 -1.85 -12.05
C VAL A 130 0.54 -3.01 -11.06
N ARG A 131 1.33 -3.03 -9.98
CA ARG A 131 1.37 -4.15 -9.02
C ARG A 131 0.24 -4.14 -7.99
N SER A 132 -0.30 -2.96 -7.66
CA SER A 132 -1.28 -2.81 -6.57
C SER A 132 -2.55 -3.65 -6.78
N PRO A 133 -3.24 -3.65 -7.94
CA PRO A 133 -4.39 -4.51 -8.16
C PRO A 133 -4.06 -6.00 -8.07
N ALA A 134 -2.87 -6.41 -8.53
CA ALA A 134 -2.44 -7.81 -8.48
C ALA A 134 -2.14 -8.26 -7.03
N ARG A 135 -1.59 -7.38 -6.19
CA ARG A 135 -1.40 -7.61 -4.75
C ARG A 135 -2.74 -7.79 -4.06
N ASP A 136 -3.66 -6.84 -4.26
CA ASP A 136 -4.97 -6.83 -3.60
C ASP A 136 -5.81 -8.04 -4.00
N ALA A 137 -5.81 -8.40 -5.29
CA ALA A 137 -6.46 -9.61 -5.77
C ALA A 137 -5.80 -10.90 -5.25
N THR A 138 -4.48 -10.90 -5.00
CA THR A 138 -3.79 -12.02 -4.34
C THR A 138 -4.25 -12.15 -2.90
N LEU A 139 -4.28 -11.06 -2.15
CA LEU A 139 -4.74 -11.02 -0.76
C LEU A 139 -6.19 -11.49 -0.65
N ALA A 140 -7.09 -10.94 -1.46
CA ALA A 140 -8.49 -11.33 -1.50
C ALA A 140 -8.67 -12.83 -1.81
N SER A 141 -7.83 -13.41 -2.67
CA SER A 141 -7.91 -14.84 -2.98
C SER A 141 -7.40 -15.78 -1.89
N LEU A 142 -6.63 -15.26 -0.94
CA LEU A 142 -6.07 -16.00 0.19
C LEU A 142 -6.92 -15.88 1.45
N ALA A 143 -7.62 -14.77 1.61
CA ALA A 143 -8.46 -14.49 2.77
C ALA A 143 -9.75 -15.34 2.72
N ALA A 144 -10.18 -15.84 3.87
CA ALA A 144 -11.49 -16.43 4.04
C ALA A 144 -12.55 -15.31 4.12
N GLU A 145 -13.79 -15.62 3.77
CA GLU A 145 -14.87 -14.61 3.73
C GLU A 145 -15.10 -13.91 5.08
N ASP A 146 -14.93 -14.64 6.19
CA ASP A 146 -15.03 -14.14 7.57
C ASP A 146 -13.77 -13.43 8.07
N ALA A 147 -12.74 -13.27 7.24
CA ALA A 147 -11.43 -12.73 7.62
C ALA A 147 -10.87 -11.70 6.63
N TYR A 148 -11.70 -11.15 5.74
CA TYR A 148 -11.27 -10.12 4.80
C TYR A 148 -10.73 -8.88 5.52
N GLY A 149 -11.47 -8.37 6.49
CA GLY A 149 -11.06 -7.18 7.24
C GLY A 149 -9.72 -7.38 7.94
N ARG A 150 -9.54 -8.53 8.62
CA ARG A 150 -8.26 -8.88 9.27
C ARG A 150 -7.10 -9.01 8.30
N ALA A 151 -7.33 -9.60 7.13
CA ALA A 151 -6.29 -9.77 6.12
C ALA A 151 -5.83 -8.42 5.54
N PHE A 152 -6.78 -7.57 5.14
CA PHE A 152 -6.47 -6.22 4.64
C PHE A 152 -5.95 -5.30 5.74
N GLY A 153 -6.48 -5.41 6.97
CA GLY A 153 -5.97 -4.68 8.13
C GLY A 153 -4.51 -5.01 8.45
N LEU A 154 -4.11 -6.29 8.36
CA LEU A 154 -2.73 -6.71 8.54
C LEU A 154 -1.82 -6.18 7.41
N GLU A 155 -2.30 -6.19 6.18
CA GLU A 155 -1.56 -5.64 5.03
C GLU A 155 -1.33 -4.14 5.20
N ARG A 156 -2.37 -3.37 5.55
CA ARG A 156 -2.28 -1.94 5.82
C ARG A 156 -1.42 -1.61 7.03
N ALA A 157 -1.47 -2.43 8.08
CA ALA A 157 -0.56 -2.29 9.21
C ALA A 157 0.90 -2.48 8.78
N GLY A 158 1.17 -3.46 7.91
CA GLY A 158 2.50 -3.65 7.32
C GLY A 158 2.96 -2.43 6.52
N ASP A 159 2.12 -1.90 5.64
CA ASP A 159 2.34 -0.71 4.83
C ASP A 159 2.75 0.49 5.73
N ASN A 160 1.91 0.81 6.73
CA ASN A 160 2.18 1.91 7.66
C ASN A 160 3.43 1.68 8.54
N LEU A 161 3.71 0.45 8.98
CA LEU A 161 4.95 0.15 9.71
C LEU A 161 6.20 0.35 8.84
N GLY A 162 6.10 0.07 7.54
CA GLY A 162 7.13 0.41 6.56
C GLY A 162 7.34 1.93 6.47
N ALA A 163 6.25 2.70 6.51
CA ALA A 163 6.29 4.16 6.54
C ALA A 163 6.81 4.76 7.85
N VAL A 164 6.84 4.00 8.93
CA VAL A 164 7.57 4.37 10.17
C VAL A 164 9.06 4.09 10.01
N LEU A 165 9.40 2.88 9.56
CA LEU A 165 10.79 2.44 9.54
C LEU A 165 11.62 3.13 8.45
N GLY A 166 11.01 3.39 7.27
CA GLY A 166 11.71 3.99 6.13
C GLY A 166 12.41 5.31 6.45
N PRO A 167 11.69 6.34 6.95
CA PRO A 167 12.30 7.62 7.33
C PRO A 167 13.38 7.50 8.40
N LEU A 168 13.20 6.62 9.39
CA LEU A 168 14.18 6.38 10.44
C LEU A 168 15.47 5.78 9.88
N LEU A 169 15.37 4.81 8.98
CA LEU A 169 16.51 4.25 8.27
C LEU A 169 17.17 5.29 7.35
N ALA A 170 16.36 6.10 6.66
CA ALA A 170 16.86 7.17 5.81
C ALA A 170 17.72 8.16 6.59
N ALA A 171 17.24 8.61 7.75
CA ALA A 171 17.99 9.52 8.62
C ALA A 171 19.32 8.91 9.07
N GLY A 172 19.33 7.65 9.50
CA GLY A 172 20.56 6.94 9.89
C GLY A 172 21.52 6.76 8.72
N PHE A 173 21.03 6.32 7.57
CA PHE A 173 21.89 6.07 6.40
C PHE A 173 22.44 7.38 5.79
N VAL A 174 21.64 8.44 5.72
CA VAL A 174 22.11 9.73 5.20
C VAL A 174 23.23 10.32 6.07
N SER A 175 23.11 10.20 7.39
CA SER A 175 24.14 10.70 8.30
C SER A 175 25.47 9.93 8.21
N TRP A 176 25.38 8.64 7.87
CA TRP A 176 26.57 7.76 7.82
C TRP A 176 27.20 7.68 6.42
N LEU A 177 26.37 7.54 5.40
CA LEU A 177 26.77 7.18 4.04
C LEU A 177 26.53 8.33 3.04
N GLY A 178 25.71 9.30 3.40
CA GLY A 178 25.27 10.37 2.51
C GLY A 178 24.06 9.99 1.65
N ILE A 179 23.63 10.96 0.83
CA ILE A 179 22.36 10.91 0.09
C ILE A 179 22.31 9.77 -0.96
N ARG A 180 23.34 9.69 -1.85
CA ARG A 180 23.33 8.73 -2.96
C ARG A 180 23.38 7.28 -2.52
N PRO A 181 24.27 6.85 -1.60
CA PRO A 181 24.28 5.49 -1.09
C PRO A 181 22.97 5.10 -0.39
N THR A 182 22.34 6.04 0.32
CA THR A 182 21.03 5.81 0.96
C THR A 182 19.96 5.46 -0.08
N LEU A 183 19.95 6.13 -1.24
CA LEU A 183 19.04 5.81 -2.34
C LEU A 183 19.32 4.42 -2.92
N TYR A 184 20.58 3.99 -3.04
CA TYR A 184 20.89 2.63 -3.47
C TYR A 184 20.38 1.58 -2.49
N LEU A 185 20.55 1.81 -1.19
CA LEU A 185 20.10 0.92 -0.14
C LEU A 185 18.56 0.78 -0.09
N ALA A 186 17.83 1.78 -0.56
CA ALA A 186 16.37 1.73 -0.65
C ALA A 186 15.85 0.61 -1.58
N ALA A 187 16.69 0.11 -2.51
CA ALA A 187 16.35 -1.06 -3.34
C ALA A 187 16.28 -2.37 -2.54
N ILE A 188 17.04 -2.51 -1.46
CA ILE A 188 17.16 -3.76 -0.70
C ILE A 188 15.83 -4.22 -0.13
N PRO A 189 15.08 -3.40 0.64
CA PRO A 189 13.75 -3.78 1.10
C PRO A 189 12.81 -4.14 -0.07
N GLY A 190 12.90 -3.42 -1.20
CA GLY A 190 12.11 -3.71 -2.39
C GLY A 190 12.36 -5.11 -2.98
N VAL A 191 13.59 -5.62 -2.94
CA VAL A 191 13.91 -7.01 -3.33
C VAL A 191 13.26 -8.01 -2.38
N PHE A 192 13.32 -7.79 -1.06
CA PHE A 192 12.63 -8.63 -0.08
C PHE A 192 11.11 -8.61 -0.28
N SER A 193 10.56 -7.47 -0.63
CA SER A 193 9.15 -7.31 -0.98
C SER A 193 8.77 -8.18 -2.19
N ALA A 194 9.58 -8.17 -3.27
CA ALA A 194 9.35 -9.01 -4.44
C ALA A 194 9.43 -10.51 -4.13
N PHE A 195 10.31 -10.92 -3.23
CA PHE A 195 10.37 -12.30 -2.74
C PHE A 195 9.11 -12.68 -1.95
N ALA A 196 8.70 -11.84 -1.00
CA ALA A 196 7.55 -12.08 -0.15
C ALA A 196 6.25 -12.20 -0.97
N ILE A 197 6.01 -11.30 -1.93
CA ILE A 197 4.83 -11.38 -2.80
C ILE A 197 4.86 -12.60 -3.73
N THR A 198 6.04 -13.03 -4.16
CA THR A 198 6.20 -14.22 -4.99
C THR A 198 5.77 -15.49 -4.23
N VAL A 199 6.14 -15.59 -2.96
CA VAL A 199 5.72 -16.70 -2.09
C VAL A 199 4.21 -16.68 -1.90
N ALA A 200 3.63 -15.53 -1.59
CA ALA A 200 2.19 -15.34 -1.42
C ALA A 200 1.39 -15.69 -2.69
N ALA A 201 1.83 -15.19 -3.84
CA ALA A 201 1.15 -15.42 -5.11
C ALA A 201 1.25 -16.90 -5.58
N ARG A 202 2.36 -17.59 -5.25
CA ARG A 202 2.48 -19.05 -5.48
C ARG A 202 1.48 -19.84 -4.61
N GLU A 203 1.30 -19.45 -3.36
CA GLU A 203 0.29 -20.08 -2.49
C GLU A 203 -1.12 -19.84 -3.02
N ALA A 204 -1.45 -18.59 -3.39
CA ALA A 204 -2.74 -18.24 -3.98
C ALA A 204 -3.04 -19.05 -5.25
N ARG A 205 -2.04 -19.25 -6.11
CA ARG A 205 -2.17 -20.05 -7.32
C ARG A 205 -2.46 -21.53 -7.03
N ARG A 206 -1.86 -22.10 -5.99
CA ARG A 206 -2.09 -23.51 -5.59
C ARG A 206 -3.50 -23.75 -5.05
N ARG A 207 -4.13 -22.74 -4.46
CA ARG A 207 -5.48 -22.85 -3.88
C ARG A 207 -6.60 -22.73 -4.90
N ARG A 208 -6.36 -22.11 -6.06
CA ARG A 208 -7.37 -21.88 -7.11
C ARG A 208 -7.21 -22.85 -8.26
N THR A 209 -8.27 -23.64 -8.50
CA THR A 209 -8.43 -24.53 -9.66
C THR A 209 -9.34 -23.93 -10.75
N VAL A 210 -10.07 -22.84 -10.46
CA VAL A 210 -11.07 -22.28 -11.39
C VAL A 210 -10.55 -21.01 -12.06
N ARG A 211 -10.57 -20.99 -13.39
CA ARG A 211 -10.31 -19.83 -14.24
C ARG A 211 -11.50 -18.87 -14.16
N THR A 212 -11.29 -17.67 -13.66
CA THR A 212 -12.26 -16.59 -13.77
C THR A 212 -12.10 -15.94 -15.15
N PRO A 213 -13.17 -15.77 -15.96
CA PRO A 213 -13.07 -15.12 -17.26
C PRO A 213 -12.54 -13.68 -17.09
N GLN A 214 -11.57 -13.32 -17.93
CA GLN A 214 -11.02 -11.97 -17.97
C GLN A 214 -12.09 -11.00 -18.47
N GLN A 215 -12.48 -10.05 -17.64
CA GLN A 215 -13.45 -9.02 -18.01
C GLN A 215 -12.76 -7.81 -18.65
N ARG A 216 -13.35 -7.26 -19.72
CA ARG A 216 -12.87 -6.04 -20.33
C ARG A 216 -13.20 -4.84 -19.42
N LEU A 217 -12.38 -3.79 -19.43
CA LEU A 217 -12.60 -2.57 -18.64
C LEU A 217 -14.00 -1.99 -18.86
N THR A 218 -14.50 -2.00 -20.09
CA THR A 218 -15.86 -1.57 -20.43
C THR A 218 -16.94 -2.36 -19.71
N GLN A 219 -16.80 -3.68 -19.62
CA GLN A 219 -17.73 -4.56 -18.92
C GLN A 219 -17.69 -4.34 -17.39
N GLN A 220 -16.52 -4.01 -16.84
CA GLN A 220 -16.39 -3.66 -15.43
C GLN A 220 -17.08 -2.33 -15.14
N LEU A 221 -16.88 -1.29 -15.97
CA LEU A 221 -17.53 0.00 -15.82
C LEU A 221 -19.06 -0.11 -15.95
N GLU A 222 -19.55 -0.90 -16.91
CA GLU A 222 -20.99 -1.17 -17.05
C GLU A 222 -21.57 -1.88 -15.81
N ARG A 223 -20.85 -2.86 -15.26
CA ARG A 223 -21.25 -3.53 -14.02
C ARG A 223 -21.24 -2.61 -12.80
N ILE A 224 -20.22 -1.77 -12.63
CA ILE A 224 -20.15 -0.75 -11.58
C ILE A 224 -21.37 0.19 -11.69
N ARG A 225 -21.70 0.61 -12.91
CA ARG A 225 -22.86 1.47 -13.16
C ARG A 225 -24.18 0.75 -12.88
N ALA A 226 -24.31 -0.50 -13.32
CA ALA A 226 -25.51 -1.33 -13.14
C ALA A 226 -25.69 -1.80 -11.67
N SER A 227 -24.62 -1.98 -10.91
CA SER A 227 -24.66 -2.46 -9.52
C SER A 227 -25.06 -1.40 -8.51
N GLY A 228 -25.26 -0.14 -8.92
CA GLY A 228 -25.52 0.97 -7.99
C GLY A 228 -24.32 1.32 -7.08
N LEU A 229 -23.12 0.84 -7.42
CA LEU A 229 -21.89 1.09 -6.65
C LEU A 229 -21.41 2.54 -6.79
N LEU A 230 -21.77 3.21 -7.87
CA LEU A 230 -21.34 4.57 -8.15
C LEU A 230 -21.74 5.57 -7.04
N PRO A 231 -22.98 5.57 -6.52
CA PRO A 231 -23.35 6.41 -5.36
C PRO A 231 -22.56 6.08 -4.09
N ALA A 232 -22.14 4.82 -3.90
CA ALA A 232 -21.33 4.43 -2.76
C ALA A 232 -19.86 4.86 -2.89
N LEU A 233 -19.36 5.05 -4.11
CA LEU A 233 -18.01 5.54 -4.38
C LEU A 233 -17.91 7.08 -4.30
N LEU A 234 -19.00 7.83 -4.49
CA LEU A 234 -18.98 9.28 -4.44
C LEU A 234 -18.49 9.86 -3.10
N PRO A 235 -18.95 9.39 -1.92
CA PRO A 235 -18.41 9.86 -0.64
C PRO A 235 -16.92 9.57 -0.48
N ILE A 236 -16.45 8.42 -0.98
CA ILE A 236 -15.03 8.05 -0.93
C ILE A 236 -14.22 8.99 -1.85
N ALA A 237 -14.70 9.25 -3.05
CA ALA A 237 -14.05 10.18 -3.97
C ALA A 237 -14.03 11.62 -3.42
N ALA A 238 -15.12 12.07 -2.79
CA ALA A 238 -15.18 13.38 -2.14
C ALA A 238 -14.20 13.48 -0.96
N PHE A 239 -14.07 12.40 -0.17
CA PHE A 239 -13.10 12.31 0.91
C PHE A 239 -11.66 12.40 0.39
N GLU A 240 -11.31 11.66 -0.68
CA GLU A 240 -9.97 11.68 -1.28
C GLU A 240 -9.62 13.03 -1.93
N ILE A 241 -10.59 13.75 -2.50
CA ILE A 241 -10.37 15.11 -3.01
C ILE A 241 -10.06 16.08 -1.86
N GLY A 242 -10.69 15.91 -0.70
CA GLY A 242 -10.43 16.70 0.51
C GLY A 242 -9.18 16.26 1.27
N ASN A 243 -8.64 15.10 0.97
CA ASN A 243 -7.48 14.53 1.66
C ASN A 243 -6.19 15.26 1.25
N MET A 244 -5.53 15.88 2.22
CA MET A 244 -4.32 16.65 1.96
C MET A 244 -3.11 15.71 1.86
N ALA A 245 -2.26 15.93 0.85
CA ALA A 245 -1.03 15.15 0.70
C ALA A 245 -0.15 15.24 1.96
N THR A 246 0.27 14.10 2.49
CA THR A 246 1.07 13.99 3.72
C THR A 246 2.35 14.81 3.66
N THR A 247 2.98 14.91 2.48
CA THR A 247 4.16 15.76 2.26
C THR A 247 3.90 17.23 2.55
N LEU A 248 2.71 17.74 2.25
CA LEU A 248 2.30 19.12 2.55
C LEU A 248 2.08 19.32 4.06
N LEU A 249 1.55 18.32 4.75
CA LEU A 249 1.40 18.37 6.21
C LEU A 249 2.75 18.39 6.91
N ILE A 250 3.71 17.57 6.46
CA ILE A 250 5.09 17.58 6.98
C ILE A 250 5.75 18.94 6.71
N LEU A 251 5.60 19.48 5.50
CA LEU A 251 6.12 20.79 5.16
C LEU A 251 5.51 21.86 6.06
N ARG A 252 4.19 21.86 6.25
CA ARG A 252 3.49 22.80 7.13
C ARG A 252 3.97 22.70 8.58
N ALA A 253 4.09 21.47 9.09
CA ALA A 253 4.64 21.23 10.44
C ALA A 253 6.06 21.79 10.58
N THR A 254 6.93 21.56 9.60
CA THR A 254 8.29 22.10 9.57
C THR A 254 8.29 23.63 9.59
N VAL A 255 7.42 24.26 8.78
CA VAL A 255 7.32 25.73 8.74
C VAL A 255 6.84 26.28 10.07
N LEU A 256 5.82 25.69 10.68
CA LEU A 256 5.30 26.12 12.00
C LEU A 256 6.37 26.01 13.11
N LEU A 257 7.08 24.87 13.16
CA LEU A 257 8.14 24.68 14.14
C LEU A 257 9.27 25.69 13.97
N ARG A 258 9.57 26.09 12.74
CA ARG A 258 10.54 27.15 12.48
C ARG A 258 10.07 28.52 12.99
N THR A 259 8.79 28.83 12.92
CA THR A 259 8.25 30.09 13.49
C THR A 259 8.31 30.12 15.01
N GLU A 260 8.35 28.97 15.67
CA GLU A 260 8.54 28.80 17.11
C GLU A 260 10.02 28.85 17.54
N GLY A 261 10.94 29.09 16.61
CA GLY A 261 12.38 29.29 16.92
C GLY A 261 13.25 28.03 16.75
N TYR A 262 12.71 26.89 16.34
CA TYR A 262 13.52 25.70 16.07
C TYR A 262 14.42 25.90 14.85
N SER A 263 15.62 25.36 14.90
CA SER A 263 16.50 25.29 13.74
C SER A 263 15.86 24.44 12.60
N VAL A 264 16.34 24.60 11.37
CA VAL A 264 15.83 23.82 10.23
C VAL A 264 15.96 22.31 10.47
N ALA A 265 17.07 21.87 11.06
CA ALA A 265 17.33 20.46 11.33
C ALA A 265 16.38 19.91 12.40
N GLU A 266 16.18 20.63 13.50
CA GLU A 266 15.27 20.24 14.58
C GLU A 266 13.82 20.23 14.10
N ALA A 267 13.36 21.26 13.39
CA ALA A 267 12.01 21.34 12.84
C ALA A 267 11.72 20.18 11.86
N THR A 268 12.69 19.86 11.00
CA THR A 268 12.55 18.74 10.07
C THR A 268 12.50 17.40 10.81
N SER A 269 13.37 17.21 11.79
CA SER A 269 13.40 15.96 12.59
C SER A 269 12.11 15.75 13.36
N LEU A 270 11.59 16.80 14.01
CA LEU A 270 10.32 16.76 14.73
C LEU A 270 9.13 16.47 13.78
N ALA A 271 9.09 17.11 12.61
CA ALA A 271 8.05 16.86 11.61
C ALA A 271 8.08 15.40 11.12
N VAL A 272 9.26 14.82 10.88
CA VAL A 272 9.42 13.42 10.52
C VAL A 272 9.00 12.48 11.65
N LEU A 273 9.32 12.82 12.91
CA LEU A 273 8.86 12.04 14.07
C LEU A 273 7.33 12.07 14.22
N VAL A 274 6.70 13.22 14.01
CA VAL A 274 5.23 13.34 14.00
C VAL A 274 4.63 12.48 12.89
N TYR A 275 5.22 12.49 11.69
CA TYR A 275 4.82 11.62 10.59
C TYR A 275 4.97 10.14 10.94
N ALA A 276 6.08 9.74 11.52
CA ALA A 276 6.31 8.37 11.98
C ALA A 276 5.30 7.95 13.06
N ALA A 277 5.01 8.84 14.02
CA ALA A 277 4.00 8.59 15.05
C ALA A 277 2.60 8.45 14.45
N HIS A 278 2.23 9.29 13.47
CA HIS A 278 0.98 9.16 12.72
C HIS A 278 0.86 7.78 12.06
N ASN A 279 1.89 7.34 11.34
CA ASN A 279 1.89 6.03 10.68
C ASN A 279 1.85 4.86 11.68
N LEU A 280 2.47 4.99 12.85
CA LEU A 280 2.38 3.99 13.90
C LEU A 280 0.95 3.85 14.43
N VAL A 281 0.28 4.99 14.69
CA VAL A 281 -1.15 5.00 15.07
C VAL A 281 -1.99 4.41 13.94
N ALA A 282 -1.74 4.80 12.69
CA ALA A 282 -2.44 4.27 11.52
C ALA A 282 -2.26 2.74 11.39
N ALA A 283 -1.07 2.20 11.65
CA ALA A 283 -0.82 0.76 11.66
C ALA A 283 -1.67 0.02 12.71
N ILE A 284 -1.71 0.55 13.93
CA ILE A 284 -2.51 -0.03 15.03
C ILE A 284 -4.00 0.04 14.68
N VAL A 285 -4.47 1.19 14.24
CA VAL A 285 -5.88 1.40 13.86
C VAL A 285 -6.28 0.50 12.70
N ALA A 286 -5.45 0.37 11.66
CA ALA A 286 -5.72 -0.50 10.52
C ALA A 286 -5.91 -1.96 10.94
N PHE A 287 -5.06 -2.45 11.85
CA PHE A 287 -5.18 -3.81 12.38
C PHE A 287 -6.46 -4.01 13.21
N LEU A 288 -6.79 -3.07 14.09
CA LEU A 288 -8.00 -3.11 14.91
C LEU A 288 -9.27 -2.93 14.07
N ALA A 289 -9.28 -1.99 13.14
CA ALA A 289 -10.39 -1.73 12.23
C ALA A 289 -10.70 -2.95 11.34
N GLY A 290 -9.66 -3.71 10.92
CA GLY A 290 -9.86 -4.95 10.19
C GLY A 290 -10.66 -5.99 10.98
N HIS A 291 -10.39 -6.15 12.29
CA HIS A 291 -11.17 -7.02 13.16
C HIS A 291 -12.60 -6.50 13.38
N TRP A 292 -12.75 -5.19 13.49
CA TRP A 292 -14.05 -4.56 13.66
C TRP A 292 -14.92 -4.72 12.41
N LEU A 293 -14.32 -4.54 11.22
CA LEU A 293 -14.96 -4.75 9.93
C LEU A 293 -15.51 -6.17 9.77
N ASP A 294 -14.72 -7.20 10.12
CA ASP A 294 -15.16 -8.59 10.03
C ASP A 294 -16.34 -8.92 10.95
N ARG A 295 -16.47 -8.21 12.08
CA ARG A 295 -17.53 -8.46 13.07
C ARG A 295 -18.83 -7.69 12.81
N HIS A 296 -18.74 -6.45 12.33
CA HIS A 296 -19.87 -5.52 12.29
C HIS A 296 -20.19 -5.03 10.87
N GLY A 297 -19.43 -5.50 9.87
CA GLY A 297 -19.56 -5.04 8.48
C GLY A 297 -18.97 -3.63 8.25
N PRO A 298 -19.01 -3.14 7.00
CA PRO A 298 -18.26 -1.94 6.60
C PRO A 298 -18.88 -0.62 7.06
N ARG A 299 -20.20 -0.56 7.32
CA ARG A 299 -20.89 0.71 7.59
C ARG A 299 -20.34 1.42 8.82
N LEU A 300 -20.26 0.72 9.94
CA LEU A 300 -19.88 1.30 11.22
C LEU A 300 -18.42 1.79 11.26
N PRO A 301 -17.41 0.98 10.86
CA PRO A 301 -16.03 1.46 10.79
C PRO A 301 -15.85 2.65 9.85
N CYS A 302 -16.48 2.63 8.67
CA CYS A 302 -16.35 3.71 7.68
C CYS A 302 -16.98 5.02 8.17
N THR A 303 -18.20 4.97 8.76
CA THR A 303 -18.86 6.18 9.28
C THR A 303 -18.14 6.76 10.49
N THR A 304 -17.58 5.91 11.36
CA THR A 304 -16.79 6.36 12.51
C THR A 304 -15.48 7.01 12.04
N GLY A 305 -14.77 6.40 11.08
CA GLY A 305 -13.54 6.96 10.52
C GLY A 305 -13.79 8.30 9.84
N ALA A 306 -14.84 8.41 9.01
CA ALA A 306 -15.21 9.67 8.36
C ALA A 306 -15.61 10.75 9.40
N GLY A 307 -16.36 10.38 10.43
CA GLY A 307 -16.75 11.30 11.51
C GLY A 307 -15.54 11.84 12.28
N LEU A 308 -14.60 10.98 12.65
CA LEU A 308 -13.36 11.39 13.31
C LEU A 308 -12.53 12.34 12.45
N TYR A 309 -12.45 12.07 11.14
CA TYR A 309 -11.71 12.94 10.22
C TYR A 309 -12.33 14.34 10.08
N VAL A 310 -13.66 14.45 10.12
CA VAL A 310 -14.36 15.76 10.05
C VAL A 310 -14.15 16.58 11.31
N VAL A 311 -14.00 15.93 12.48
CA VAL A 311 -13.84 16.61 13.79
C VAL A 311 -12.38 17.00 14.04
N ALA A 312 -11.39 16.29 13.44
CA ALA A 312 -9.97 16.56 13.59
C ALA A 312 -9.52 17.74 12.74
#